data_a9d1eaf33de64161a7479bcb7a3abca8
#
_entry.id   a9d1eaf33de64161a7479bcb7a3abca8
#
_cell.length_a   1.000
_cell.length_b   1.000
_cell.length_c   1.000
_cell.angle_alpha   90.00
_cell.angle_beta   90.00
_cell.angle_gamma   90.00
#
_symmetry.space_group_name_H-M   'P 1'
#
loop_
_entity.id
_entity.type
_entity.pdbx_description
1 polymer ?
#
loop_
_entity_poly.entity_id
_entity_poly.type
_entity_poly.pdbx_seq_one_letter_code
_entity_poly.pdbx_strand_id
1 'polypeptide(L)'
;MGLRIPASAPHHKSQAGRQVGKGRIAVLPMNAPQRPADRHFHYTLFGLTVRSEIELPELRPADAGGADVDIGLRDLGAAAPAREVAGLTLTAEGVVLCVPGISRYLIEQGRRIFVDPDQGVSPRNVRLFLLGSAFGALLHQRGLLPLHANAIVIGGRAVAFTGRSGAGKSTLASLFHDRGHRLLSDDVCVIDFDGAGQPVVHAGIPHMRLWRDSLERSGRTADDFEAVLDGRDKYTVPARWSGTPESAPLGAVFTLASAGEDAARVAIRRLRGAEALNALIANTYRGRYVATLGDSRRHWAASLDIVAKVPVFELERPWSPDWFAATLDAVEAHLHGDAG
;
A
#
# COMPACT_ATOMS: atom_id res chain seq x y z
N MET A 1 19.34 21.92 40.08
CA MET A 1 18.47 22.03 41.24
C MET A 1 17.72 20.72 41.36
N GLY A 2 18.25 19.82 42.19
CA GLY A 2 17.80 18.44 42.32
C GLY A 2 16.66 18.29 43.29
N LEU A 3 15.75 17.39 43.06
CA LEU A 3 14.84 16.89 44.09
C LEU A 3 15.09 15.40 44.31
N ARG A 4 15.45 15.09 45.54
CA ARG A 4 15.70 13.75 46.10
C ARG A 4 14.37 13.10 46.50
N ILE A 5 14.31 11.79 46.28
CA ILE A 5 13.31 10.88 46.82
C ILE A 5 13.83 10.35 48.17
N PRO A 6 13.04 10.28 49.25
CA PRO A 6 13.44 9.61 50.46
C PRO A 6 13.05 8.14 50.50
N ALA A 7 13.98 7.31 50.99
CA ALA A 7 13.78 5.91 51.34
C ALA A 7 13.18 5.80 52.78
N SER A 8 12.38 4.74 52.97
CA SER A 8 12.14 4.23 54.32
C SER A 8 11.95 2.71 54.31
N ALA A 9 12.75 2.04 55.13
CA ALA A 9 12.74 0.64 55.49
C ALA A 9 12.09 0.48 56.87
N PRO A 10 12.18 -0.66 57.57
CA PRO A 10 11.40 -1.90 57.48
C PRO A 10 10.81 -2.29 58.87
N HIS A 11 9.93 -3.26 58.95
CA HIS A 11 9.61 -4.09 60.15
C HIS A 11 8.61 -5.19 59.74
N HIS A 12 8.51 -6.39 60.27
CA HIS A 12 9.15 -7.27 61.24
C HIS A 12 8.58 -8.67 61.02
N LYS A 13 9.35 -9.69 61.42
CA LYS A 13 9.10 -11.09 61.36
C LYS A 13 7.85 -11.59 62.10
N SER A 14 7.19 -12.60 61.63
CA SER A 14 6.63 -13.69 62.46
C SER A 14 6.60 -14.99 61.69
N GLN A 15 7.21 -16.01 62.31
CA GLN A 15 7.21 -17.42 61.90
C GLN A 15 5.92 -18.09 62.31
N ALA A 16 5.34 -18.93 61.49
CA ALA A 16 4.63 -20.15 61.92
C ALA A 16 4.58 -21.14 60.77
N GLY A 17 5.27 -22.24 60.92
CA GLY A 17 5.32 -23.31 59.93
C GLY A 17 4.05 -24.16 59.90
N ARG A 18 3.72 -24.65 58.71
CA ARG A 18 2.96 -25.89 58.51
C ARG A 18 3.45 -26.51 57.19
N GLN A 19 4.09 -27.65 57.30
CA GLN A 19 4.33 -28.57 56.19
C GLN A 19 2.99 -29.13 55.73
N VAL A 20 2.67 -29.00 54.43
CA VAL A 20 1.66 -29.82 53.77
C VAL A 20 2.20 -30.19 52.38
N GLY A 21 2.03 -31.46 52.09
CA GLY A 21 2.55 -32.32 51.09
C GLY A 21 2.81 -31.77 49.68
N LYS A 22 3.92 -32.24 49.11
CA LYS A 22 4.27 -32.11 47.69
C LYS A 22 3.31 -32.96 46.84
N GLY A 23 2.20 -32.39 46.40
CA GLY A 23 1.47 -32.87 45.24
C GLY A 23 2.11 -32.31 43.98
N ARG A 24 2.82 -33.15 43.21
CA ARG A 24 3.21 -32.82 41.85
C ARG A 24 1.95 -32.67 41.00
N ILE A 25 1.54 -31.43 40.71
CA ILE A 25 0.60 -31.18 39.63
C ILE A 25 1.41 -31.40 38.35
N ALA A 26 1.09 -32.48 37.62
CA ALA A 26 1.55 -32.68 36.26
C ALA A 26 0.94 -31.57 35.41
N VAL A 27 1.79 -30.61 35.04
CA VAL A 27 1.44 -29.64 34.00
C VAL A 27 1.43 -30.43 32.69
N LEU A 28 0.25 -30.78 32.24
CA LEU A 28 0.04 -31.28 30.89
C LEU A 28 0.55 -30.18 29.92
N PRO A 29 1.37 -30.52 28.92
CA PRO A 29 1.73 -29.56 27.92
C PRO A 29 0.44 -29.06 27.25
N MET A 30 0.16 -27.77 27.33
CA MET A 30 -0.85 -27.14 26.49
C MET A 30 -0.43 -27.42 25.03
N ASN A 31 -1.16 -28.35 24.40
CA ASN A 31 -1.08 -28.52 22.96
C ASN A 31 -1.29 -27.14 22.33
N ALA A 32 -0.26 -26.62 21.70
CA ALA A 32 -0.43 -25.51 20.78
C ALA A 32 -1.56 -25.90 19.81
N PRO A 33 -2.52 -25.01 19.51
CA PRO A 33 -3.59 -25.33 18.58
C PRO A 33 -2.94 -25.82 17.29
N GLN A 34 -3.21 -27.09 16.94
CA GLN A 34 -2.80 -27.64 15.64
C GLN A 34 -3.37 -26.70 14.59
N ARG A 35 -2.51 -26.02 13.84
CA ARG A 35 -2.91 -25.24 12.67
C ARG A 35 -3.70 -26.21 11.78
N PRO A 36 -4.92 -25.85 11.33
CA PRO A 36 -5.58 -26.62 10.29
C PRO A 36 -4.66 -26.59 9.07
N ALA A 37 -3.96 -27.71 8.83
CA ALA A 37 -3.24 -27.93 7.60
C ALA A 37 -4.25 -27.80 6.45
N ASP A 38 -3.87 -27.06 5.40
CA ASP A 38 -4.51 -26.98 4.09
C ASP A 38 -5.62 -25.95 3.82
N ARG A 39 -5.86 -24.94 4.64
CA ARG A 39 -6.74 -23.86 4.20
C ARG A 39 -5.94 -22.75 3.52
N HIS A 40 -5.96 -22.74 2.18
CA HIS A 40 -5.44 -21.63 1.38
C HIS A 40 -6.59 -20.77 0.89
N PHE A 41 -6.36 -19.46 0.90
CA PHE A 41 -7.24 -18.46 0.31
C PHE A 41 -6.67 -18.04 -1.05
N HIS A 42 -7.54 -17.76 -2.00
CA HIS A 42 -7.16 -17.34 -3.35
C HIS A 42 -7.71 -15.96 -3.65
N TYR A 43 -6.87 -15.10 -4.21
CA TYR A 43 -7.17 -13.70 -4.49
C TYR A 43 -6.57 -13.24 -5.81
N THR A 44 -7.05 -12.08 -6.29
CA THR A 44 -6.38 -11.30 -7.33
C THR A 44 -5.89 -9.97 -6.78
N LEU A 45 -4.69 -9.55 -7.19
CA LEU A 45 -4.11 -8.26 -6.85
C LEU A 45 -3.12 -7.83 -7.92
N PHE A 46 -3.31 -6.64 -8.50
CA PHE A 46 -2.43 -6.07 -9.53
C PHE A 46 -2.21 -6.98 -10.74
N GLY A 47 -3.26 -7.68 -11.17
CA GLY A 47 -3.19 -8.64 -12.28
C GLY A 47 -2.53 -9.97 -11.94
N LEU A 48 -2.15 -10.20 -10.67
CA LEU A 48 -1.53 -11.41 -10.18
C LEU A 48 -2.54 -12.28 -9.41
N THR A 49 -2.44 -13.60 -9.58
CA THR A 49 -3.12 -14.57 -8.73
C THR A 49 -2.30 -14.80 -7.46
N VAL A 50 -2.95 -14.70 -6.30
CA VAL A 50 -2.32 -14.80 -4.98
C VAL A 50 -2.94 -15.97 -4.22
N ARG A 51 -2.11 -16.92 -3.77
CA ARG A 51 -2.48 -17.96 -2.82
C ARG A 51 -1.91 -17.59 -1.45
N SER A 52 -2.71 -17.66 -0.39
CA SER A 52 -2.30 -17.21 0.93
C SER A 52 -2.79 -18.14 2.04
N GLU A 53 -1.93 -18.42 3.02
CA GLU A 53 -2.31 -19.03 4.31
C GLU A 53 -2.98 -18.02 5.25
N ILE A 54 -2.82 -16.72 4.96
CA ILE A 54 -3.40 -15.61 5.73
C ILE A 54 -4.66 -15.15 5.01
N GLU A 55 -5.75 -14.98 5.74
CA GLU A 55 -6.95 -14.34 5.21
C GLU A 55 -6.69 -12.86 4.93
N LEU A 56 -6.99 -12.45 3.69
CA LEU A 56 -6.77 -11.09 3.19
C LEU A 56 -8.11 -10.48 2.74
N PRO A 57 -8.96 -10.07 3.70
CA PRO A 57 -10.30 -9.55 3.41
C PRO A 57 -10.28 -8.25 2.60
N GLU A 58 -9.12 -7.63 2.50
CA GLU A 58 -8.91 -6.43 1.66
C GLU A 58 -8.84 -6.74 0.17
N LEU A 59 -8.68 -8.01 -0.22
CA LEU A 59 -8.50 -8.42 -1.61
C LEU A 59 -9.75 -9.01 -2.24
N ARG A 60 -9.79 -9.03 -3.58
CA ARG A 60 -10.81 -9.77 -4.32
C ARG A 60 -10.56 -11.27 -4.21
N PRO A 61 -11.57 -12.08 -3.80
CA PRO A 61 -11.48 -13.51 -3.92
C PRO A 61 -11.30 -13.94 -5.39
N ALA A 62 -10.58 -15.05 -5.56
CA ALA A 62 -10.40 -15.71 -6.84
C ALA A 62 -10.67 -17.21 -6.71
N ASP A 63 -10.91 -17.86 -7.84
CA ASP A 63 -11.03 -19.31 -7.88
C ASP A 63 -9.69 -19.99 -7.57
N ALA A 64 -9.75 -21.18 -6.99
CA ALA A 64 -8.57 -21.98 -6.73
C ALA A 64 -7.90 -22.39 -8.06
N GLY A 65 -6.59 -22.12 -8.14
CA GLY A 65 -5.81 -22.39 -9.36
C GLY A 65 -4.32 -22.20 -9.14
N GLY A 66 -3.58 -22.06 -10.23
CA GLY A 66 -2.16 -21.69 -10.17
C GLY A 66 -1.99 -20.31 -9.55
N ALA A 67 -0.93 -20.11 -8.78
CA ALA A 67 -0.64 -18.83 -8.15
C ALA A 67 0.66 -18.22 -8.70
N ASP A 68 0.59 -16.92 -9.01
CA ASP A 68 1.78 -16.10 -9.34
C ASP A 68 2.57 -15.77 -8.09
N VAL A 69 1.85 -15.66 -6.94
CA VAL A 69 2.40 -15.28 -5.64
C VAL A 69 1.86 -16.19 -4.55
N ASP A 70 2.76 -16.76 -3.76
CA ASP A 70 2.45 -17.52 -2.56
C ASP A 70 2.77 -16.70 -1.30
N ILE A 71 1.82 -16.63 -0.38
CA ILE A 71 1.99 -15.99 0.94
C ILE A 71 1.83 -17.05 2.03
N GLY A 72 2.86 -17.27 2.82
CA GLY A 72 2.88 -18.26 3.89
C GLY A 72 3.30 -17.69 5.23
N LEU A 73 3.04 -18.43 6.30
CA LEU A 73 3.53 -18.14 7.65
C LEU A 73 4.81 -18.94 7.91
N ARG A 74 5.88 -18.27 8.34
CA ARG A 74 7.16 -18.91 8.63
C ARG A 74 7.89 -18.17 9.75
N ASP A 75 8.38 -18.91 10.75
CA ASP A 75 9.34 -18.35 11.71
C ASP A 75 10.67 -18.09 10.97
N LEU A 76 11.08 -16.84 10.91
CA LEU A 76 12.30 -16.41 10.24
C LEU A 76 13.53 -16.47 11.16
N GLY A 77 13.38 -16.95 12.40
CA GLY A 77 14.48 -17.07 13.35
C GLY A 77 15.17 -15.74 13.68
N ALA A 78 16.30 -15.79 14.36
CA ALA A 78 17.14 -14.60 14.53
C ALA A 78 17.83 -14.27 13.19
N ALA A 79 17.62 -13.06 12.68
CA ALA A 79 18.26 -12.62 11.43
C ALA A 79 19.80 -12.70 11.60
N ALA A 80 20.47 -13.46 10.73
CA ALA A 80 21.93 -13.40 10.63
C ALA A 80 22.35 -11.95 10.27
N PRO A 81 23.52 -11.48 10.72
CA PRO A 81 24.01 -10.15 10.36
C PRO A 81 24.13 -10.05 8.84
N ALA A 82 23.29 -9.21 8.25
CA ALA A 82 23.17 -9.04 6.82
C ALA A 82 23.19 -7.54 6.47
N ARG A 83 23.52 -7.24 5.24
CA ARG A 83 23.61 -5.86 4.77
C ARG A 83 22.22 -5.26 4.65
N GLU A 84 21.94 -4.17 5.37
CA GLU A 84 20.74 -3.38 5.20
C GLU A 84 20.92 -2.35 4.09
N VAL A 85 19.95 -2.30 3.16
CA VAL A 85 19.90 -1.32 2.07
C VAL A 85 18.45 -0.87 1.89
N ALA A 86 18.22 0.42 1.91
CA ALA A 86 16.89 1.01 1.70
C ALA A 86 15.80 0.53 2.69
N GLY A 87 16.20 0.10 3.91
CA GLY A 87 15.29 -0.46 4.92
C GLY A 87 14.93 -1.92 4.67
N LEU A 88 15.70 -2.62 3.83
CA LEU A 88 15.61 -4.04 3.55
C LEU A 88 16.92 -4.72 3.94
N THR A 89 16.83 -5.88 4.55
CA THR A 89 17.97 -6.73 4.85
C THR A 89 18.15 -7.76 3.73
N LEU A 90 19.28 -7.73 3.05
CA LEU A 90 19.61 -8.70 2.00
C LEU A 90 20.07 -10.02 2.65
N THR A 91 19.48 -11.14 2.22
CA THR A 91 19.83 -12.49 2.67
C THR A 91 20.13 -13.40 1.48
N ALA A 92 20.60 -14.61 1.73
CA ALA A 92 20.80 -15.60 0.66
C ALA A 92 19.49 -16.08 0.03
N GLU A 93 18.39 -16.04 0.78
CA GLU A 93 17.08 -16.51 0.31
C GLU A 93 16.29 -15.40 -0.42
N GLY A 94 16.54 -14.14 -0.09
CA GLY A 94 15.79 -13.01 -0.64
C GLY A 94 16.04 -11.73 0.13
N VAL A 95 14.99 -10.95 0.36
CA VAL A 95 15.07 -9.73 1.14
C VAL A 95 14.10 -9.76 2.30
N VAL A 96 14.53 -9.31 3.46
CA VAL A 96 13.72 -9.21 4.66
C VAL A 96 13.37 -7.74 4.92
N LEU A 97 12.08 -7.46 4.94
CA LEU A 97 11.53 -6.22 5.47
C LEU A 97 11.22 -6.45 6.96
N CYS A 98 11.85 -5.69 7.84
CA CYS A 98 11.52 -5.69 9.26
C CYS A 98 10.67 -4.45 9.60
N VAL A 99 9.52 -4.67 10.22
CA VAL A 99 8.65 -3.62 10.78
C VAL A 99 8.61 -3.84 12.29
N PRO A 100 9.43 -3.12 13.06
CA PRO A 100 9.57 -3.33 14.49
C PRO A 100 8.23 -3.27 15.22
N GLY A 101 7.95 -4.25 16.10
CA GLY A 101 6.71 -4.36 16.85
C GLY A 101 5.50 -4.80 16.03
N ILE A 102 5.69 -5.24 14.77
CA ILE A 102 4.61 -5.71 13.92
C ILE A 102 4.94 -7.06 13.27
N SER A 103 5.96 -7.13 12.41
CA SER A 103 6.24 -8.36 11.66
C SER A 103 7.54 -8.26 10.87
N ARG A 104 8.10 -9.41 10.52
CA ARG A 104 9.13 -9.56 9.49
C ARG A 104 8.52 -10.21 8.26
N TYR A 105 9.00 -9.80 7.08
CA TYR A 105 8.54 -10.31 5.79
C TYR A 105 9.76 -10.71 4.96
N LEU A 106 9.89 -11.98 4.63
CA LEU A 106 10.89 -12.46 3.67
C LEU A 106 10.26 -12.52 2.29
N ILE A 107 10.81 -11.76 1.34
CA ILE A 107 10.32 -11.66 -0.03
C ILE A 107 11.32 -12.33 -0.97
N GLU A 108 10.87 -13.35 -1.69
CA GLU A 108 11.72 -14.19 -2.52
C GLU A 108 11.32 -14.13 -3.99
N GLN A 109 12.24 -13.74 -4.83
CA GLN A 109 12.21 -13.89 -6.30
C GLN A 109 10.93 -13.39 -6.99
N GLY A 110 10.23 -12.43 -6.38
CA GLY A 110 8.95 -11.92 -6.91
C GLY A 110 7.80 -12.94 -6.91
N ARG A 111 7.93 -14.04 -6.13
CA ARG A 111 6.97 -15.15 -6.12
C ARG A 111 6.47 -15.55 -4.75
N ARG A 112 7.22 -15.30 -3.69
CA ARG A 112 6.85 -15.73 -2.33
C ARG A 112 7.04 -14.61 -1.33
N ILE A 113 6.13 -14.55 -0.36
CA ILE A 113 6.27 -13.71 0.84
C ILE A 113 6.02 -14.60 2.05
N PHE A 114 7.02 -14.79 2.89
CA PHE A 114 6.84 -15.40 4.19
C PHE A 114 6.69 -14.33 5.26
N VAL A 115 5.68 -14.50 6.10
CA VAL A 115 5.28 -13.56 7.14
C VAL A 115 5.58 -14.17 8.50
N ASP A 116 6.28 -13.42 9.33
CA ASP A 116 6.63 -13.77 10.71
C ASP A 116 6.13 -12.65 11.63
N PRO A 117 4.89 -12.75 12.12
CA PRO A 117 4.28 -11.70 12.94
C PRO A 117 4.85 -11.71 14.35
N ASP A 118 5.04 -10.54 14.94
CA ASP A 118 5.37 -10.41 16.36
C ASP A 118 4.18 -10.86 17.23
N GLN A 119 4.45 -11.35 18.43
CA GLN A 119 3.39 -11.86 19.32
C GLN A 119 2.41 -10.75 19.72
N GLY A 120 1.10 -11.04 19.67
CA GLY A 120 0.04 -10.14 20.11
C GLY A 120 -0.29 -9.00 19.16
N VAL A 121 0.33 -8.95 17.99
CA VAL A 121 0.06 -7.92 16.98
C VAL A 121 -1.28 -8.16 16.29
N SER A 122 -2.03 -7.10 16.08
CA SER A 122 -3.27 -7.14 15.30
C SER A 122 -3.01 -7.67 13.88
N PRO A 123 -3.76 -8.70 13.41
CA PRO A 123 -3.66 -9.17 12.03
C PRO A 123 -3.82 -8.06 10.97
N ARG A 124 -4.62 -7.04 11.25
CA ARG A 124 -4.78 -5.86 10.39
C ARG A 124 -3.47 -5.11 10.17
N ASN A 125 -2.70 -4.87 11.24
CA ASN A 125 -1.41 -4.19 11.14
C ASN A 125 -0.41 -5.02 10.32
N VAL A 126 -0.40 -6.34 10.51
CA VAL A 126 0.43 -7.26 9.70
C VAL A 126 0.05 -7.16 8.21
N ARG A 127 -1.26 -7.25 7.88
CA ARG A 127 -1.74 -7.17 6.49
C ARG A 127 -1.45 -5.80 5.85
N LEU A 128 -1.50 -4.71 6.61
CA LEU A 128 -1.17 -3.37 6.12
C LEU A 128 0.24 -3.32 5.51
N PHE A 129 1.23 -3.85 6.20
CA PHE A 129 2.62 -3.86 5.73
C PHE A 129 2.87 -4.96 4.70
N LEU A 130 2.18 -6.10 4.81
CA LEU A 130 2.20 -7.17 3.82
C LEU A 130 1.75 -6.65 2.45
N LEU A 131 0.54 -6.08 2.36
CA LEU A 131 -0.06 -5.60 1.11
C LEU A 131 0.53 -4.27 0.61
N GLY A 132 1.20 -3.53 1.48
CA GLY A 132 1.91 -2.31 1.12
C GLY A 132 3.38 -2.57 0.83
N SER A 133 4.22 -2.52 1.86
CA SER A 133 5.67 -2.48 1.71
C SER A 133 6.27 -3.80 1.21
N ALA A 134 5.80 -4.95 1.71
CA ALA A 134 6.33 -6.25 1.31
C ALA A 134 5.88 -6.60 -0.12
N PHE A 135 4.60 -6.40 -0.44
CA PHE A 135 4.12 -6.60 -1.82
C PHE A 135 4.76 -5.59 -2.79
N GLY A 136 4.99 -4.35 -2.36
CA GLY A 136 5.77 -3.36 -3.12
C GLY A 136 7.17 -3.84 -3.47
N ALA A 137 7.88 -4.51 -2.54
CA ALA A 137 9.18 -5.12 -2.81
C ALA A 137 9.07 -6.26 -3.83
N LEU A 138 8.04 -7.10 -3.72
CA LEU A 138 7.77 -8.18 -4.67
C LEU A 138 7.50 -7.65 -6.08
N LEU A 139 6.74 -6.55 -6.23
CA LEU A 139 6.48 -5.93 -7.53
C LEU A 139 7.78 -5.45 -8.20
N HIS A 140 8.70 -4.86 -7.43
CA HIS A 140 10.02 -4.47 -7.95
C HIS A 140 10.86 -5.69 -8.37
N GLN A 141 10.85 -6.80 -7.61
CA GLN A 141 11.53 -8.04 -8.01
C GLN A 141 10.95 -8.64 -9.31
N ARG A 142 9.66 -8.43 -9.58
CA ARG A 142 9.00 -8.83 -10.85
C ARG A 142 9.33 -7.89 -12.01
N GLY A 143 9.94 -6.75 -11.73
CA GLY A 143 10.21 -5.71 -12.73
C GLY A 143 8.96 -4.99 -13.22
N LEU A 144 7.86 -5.01 -12.45
CA LEU A 144 6.68 -4.19 -12.66
C LEU A 144 6.97 -2.74 -12.24
N LEU A 145 6.16 -1.80 -12.73
CA LEU A 145 6.32 -0.39 -12.42
C LEU A 145 5.19 0.09 -11.48
N PRO A 146 5.38 -0.03 -10.15
CA PRO A 146 4.44 0.53 -9.20
C PRO A 146 4.67 2.05 -9.04
N LEU A 147 3.63 2.85 -9.25
CA LEU A 147 3.62 4.27 -8.93
C LEU A 147 2.91 4.53 -7.60
N HIS A 148 3.38 5.51 -6.86
CA HIS A 148 2.63 6.06 -5.71
C HIS A 148 1.54 6.99 -6.24
N ALA A 149 0.46 6.39 -6.68
CA ALA A 149 -0.63 7.04 -7.39
C ALA A 149 -1.97 6.36 -7.09
N ASN A 150 -3.05 7.08 -7.34
CA ASN A 150 -4.38 6.52 -7.49
C ASN A 150 -4.69 6.37 -8.98
N ALA A 151 -5.53 5.44 -9.34
CA ALA A 151 -6.04 5.29 -10.69
C ALA A 151 -7.57 5.24 -10.70
N ILE A 152 -8.17 6.08 -11.55
CA ILE A 152 -9.61 6.18 -11.78
C ILE A 152 -9.89 5.83 -13.25
N VAL A 153 -10.98 5.14 -13.52
CA VAL A 153 -11.41 4.86 -14.90
C VAL A 153 -12.31 6.00 -15.39
N ILE A 154 -11.85 6.72 -16.38
CA ILE A 154 -12.59 7.80 -17.06
C ILE A 154 -12.62 7.48 -18.56
N GLY A 155 -13.80 7.46 -19.17
CA GLY A 155 -13.92 7.14 -20.60
C GLY A 155 -13.36 5.76 -20.99
N GLY A 156 -13.41 4.77 -20.09
CA GLY A 156 -12.85 3.43 -20.32
C GLY A 156 -11.31 3.31 -20.21
N ARG A 157 -10.62 4.38 -19.84
CA ARG A 157 -9.16 4.42 -19.67
C ARG A 157 -8.80 4.74 -18.24
N ALA A 158 -7.70 4.19 -17.75
CA ALA A 158 -7.13 4.53 -16.46
C ALA A 158 -6.48 5.92 -16.52
N VAL A 159 -6.82 6.77 -15.56
CA VAL A 159 -6.18 8.06 -15.34
C VAL A 159 -5.50 8.00 -13.98
N ALA A 160 -4.18 8.11 -13.97
CA ALA A 160 -3.39 8.02 -12.76
C ALA A 160 -3.10 9.42 -12.20
N PHE A 161 -3.35 9.61 -10.89
CA PHE A 161 -3.03 10.83 -10.15
C PHE A 161 -1.89 10.56 -9.20
N THR A 162 -0.76 11.19 -9.41
CA THR A 162 0.45 11.04 -8.60
C THR A 162 0.89 12.38 -7.98
N GLY A 163 1.94 12.38 -7.17
CA GLY A 163 2.46 13.58 -6.50
C GLY A 163 2.89 13.26 -5.06
N ARG A 164 3.44 14.26 -4.39
CA ARG A 164 3.97 14.14 -3.01
C ARG A 164 2.91 13.61 -2.04
N SER A 165 3.37 13.01 -0.93
CA SER A 165 2.46 12.68 0.17
C SER A 165 1.76 13.95 0.67
N GLY A 166 0.46 13.87 0.91
CA GLY A 166 -0.35 15.05 1.26
C GLY A 166 -0.85 15.89 0.08
N ALA A 167 -0.45 15.63 -1.17
CA ALA A 167 -0.92 16.38 -2.33
C ALA A 167 -2.42 16.17 -2.69
N GLY A 168 -3.15 15.39 -1.89
CA GLY A 168 -4.60 15.17 -2.06
C GLY A 168 -4.98 14.16 -3.11
N LYS A 169 -4.10 13.23 -3.45
CA LYS A 169 -4.41 12.12 -4.38
C LYS A 169 -5.67 11.35 -3.98
N SER A 170 -5.70 10.81 -2.76
CA SER A 170 -6.84 10.01 -2.28
C SER A 170 -8.12 10.84 -2.14
N THR A 171 -8.01 12.13 -1.77
CA THR A 171 -9.16 13.05 -1.77
C THR A 171 -9.71 13.20 -3.18
N LEU A 172 -8.85 13.45 -4.17
CA LEU A 172 -9.27 13.61 -5.57
C LEU A 172 -9.90 12.31 -6.11
N ALA A 173 -9.30 11.16 -5.81
CA ALA A 173 -9.85 9.85 -6.18
C ALA A 173 -11.23 9.62 -5.57
N SER A 174 -11.42 9.99 -4.28
CA SER A 174 -12.72 9.91 -3.62
C SER A 174 -13.78 10.78 -4.30
N LEU A 175 -13.42 12.00 -4.68
CA LEU A 175 -14.33 12.92 -5.36
C LEU A 175 -14.75 12.41 -6.75
N PHE A 176 -13.81 11.87 -7.54
CA PHE A 176 -14.15 11.21 -8.81
C PHE A 176 -15.03 9.98 -8.59
N HIS A 177 -14.73 9.19 -7.54
CA HIS A 177 -15.56 8.04 -7.19
C HIS A 177 -16.99 8.44 -6.81
N ASP A 178 -17.17 9.52 -6.05
CA ASP A 178 -18.45 10.07 -5.67
C ASP A 178 -19.24 10.62 -6.89
N ARG A 179 -18.51 11.12 -7.91
CA ARG A 179 -19.07 11.54 -9.21
C ARG A 179 -19.47 10.33 -10.10
N GLY A 180 -19.17 9.12 -9.70
CA GLY A 180 -19.56 7.87 -10.36
C GLY A 180 -18.49 7.15 -11.14
N HIS A 181 -17.28 7.69 -11.19
CA HIS A 181 -16.15 7.00 -11.81
C HIS A 181 -15.69 5.79 -10.97
N ARG A 182 -15.09 4.79 -11.61
CA ARG A 182 -14.61 3.59 -10.93
C ARG A 182 -13.18 3.78 -10.43
N LEU A 183 -12.97 3.52 -9.15
CA LEU A 183 -11.62 3.42 -8.60
C LEU A 183 -10.98 2.13 -9.14
N LEU A 184 -9.83 2.22 -9.76
CA LEU A 184 -9.03 1.07 -10.20
C LEU A 184 -7.94 0.73 -9.17
N SER A 185 -7.31 1.73 -8.56
CA SER A 185 -6.31 1.53 -7.51
C SER A 185 -6.17 2.77 -6.62
N ASP A 186 -5.82 2.58 -5.35
CA ASP A 186 -5.43 3.64 -4.41
C ASP A 186 -4.06 3.32 -3.80
N ASP A 187 -3.24 4.36 -3.59
CA ASP A 187 -1.90 4.32 -2.97
C ASP A 187 -0.82 3.63 -3.83
N VAL A 188 -1.12 2.49 -4.47
CA VAL A 188 -0.20 1.76 -5.36
C VAL A 188 -0.86 1.48 -6.68
N CYS A 189 -0.46 2.20 -7.73
CA CYS A 189 -0.91 2.01 -9.11
C CYS A 189 0.15 1.22 -9.87
N VAL A 190 -0.16 -0.03 -10.23
CA VAL A 190 0.78 -0.90 -10.94
C VAL A 190 0.53 -0.80 -12.43
N ILE A 191 1.57 -0.36 -13.16
CA ILE A 191 1.57 -0.29 -14.60
C ILE A 191 2.36 -1.49 -15.15
N ASP A 192 1.76 -2.16 -16.11
CA ASP A 192 2.36 -3.23 -16.91
C ASP A 192 2.13 -2.92 -18.39
N PHE A 193 2.60 -3.79 -19.28
CA PHE A 193 2.39 -3.69 -20.71
C PHE A 193 1.62 -4.91 -21.22
N ASP A 194 0.61 -4.67 -22.01
CA ASP A 194 -0.15 -5.75 -22.67
C ASP A 194 0.65 -6.43 -23.79
N GLY A 195 0.06 -7.44 -24.41
CA GLY A 195 0.68 -8.18 -25.51
C GLY A 195 1.01 -7.33 -26.75
N ALA A 196 0.42 -6.14 -26.88
CA ALA A 196 0.72 -5.15 -27.91
C ALA A 196 1.73 -4.09 -27.43
N GLY A 197 2.24 -4.23 -26.22
CA GLY A 197 3.17 -3.29 -25.59
C GLY A 197 2.51 -1.96 -25.19
N GLN A 198 1.19 -1.91 -25.00
CA GLN A 198 0.51 -0.73 -24.51
C GLN A 198 0.48 -0.72 -22.99
N PRO A 199 0.72 0.44 -22.36
CA PRO A 199 0.65 0.54 -20.91
C PRO A 199 -0.77 0.30 -20.39
N VAL A 200 -0.90 -0.63 -19.43
CA VAL A 200 -2.15 -0.96 -18.75
C VAL A 200 -1.98 -0.79 -17.24
N VAL A 201 -3.05 -0.40 -16.56
CA VAL A 201 -3.10 -0.35 -15.10
C VAL A 201 -3.96 -1.50 -14.61
N HIS A 202 -3.41 -2.29 -13.71
CA HIS A 202 -4.15 -3.37 -13.07
C HIS A 202 -4.91 -2.91 -11.84
N ALA A 203 -6.05 -3.57 -11.58
CA ALA A 203 -6.84 -3.32 -10.38
C ALA A 203 -6.04 -3.62 -9.10
N GLY A 204 -6.07 -2.66 -8.20
CA GLY A 204 -5.45 -2.76 -6.89
C GLY A 204 -6.43 -3.20 -5.80
N ILE A 205 -6.19 -2.72 -4.58
CA ILE A 205 -7.03 -3.02 -3.42
C ILE A 205 -8.31 -2.18 -3.49
N PRO A 206 -9.51 -2.77 -3.27
CA PRO A 206 -10.81 -2.12 -3.46
C PRO A 206 -11.21 -1.15 -2.33
N HIS A 207 -10.31 -0.33 -1.89
CA HIS A 207 -10.63 0.69 -0.90
C HIS A 207 -9.74 1.92 -1.06
N MET A 208 -10.18 3.04 -0.51
CA MET A 208 -9.43 4.28 -0.41
C MET A 208 -8.92 4.48 1.01
N ARG A 209 -7.76 5.08 1.15
CA ARG A 209 -7.17 5.45 2.44
C ARG A 209 -7.24 6.96 2.62
N LEU A 210 -8.25 7.44 3.35
CA LEU A 210 -8.51 8.85 3.56
C LEU A 210 -8.07 9.31 4.96
N TRP A 211 -7.49 10.50 5.05
CA TRP A 211 -7.29 11.19 6.31
C TRP A 211 -8.63 11.70 6.86
N ARG A 212 -8.73 11.90 8.19
CA ARG A 212 -9.94 12.41 8.84
C ARG A 212 -10.47 13.68 8.19
N ASP A 213 -9.61 14.65 7.95
CA ASP A 213 -9.97 15.90 7.30
C ASP A 213 -10.52 15.72 5.87
N SER A 214 -10.02 14.72 5.15
CA SER A 214 -10.52 14.38 3.82
C SER A 214 -11.87 13.68 3.85
N LEU A 215 -12.13 12.86 4.89
CA LEU A 215 -13.44 12.25 5.13
C LEU A 215 -14.48 13.34 5.43
N GLU A 216 -14.19 14.21 6.39
CA GLU A 216 -15.09 15.30 6.81
C GLU A 216 -15.43 16.23 5.64
N ARG A 217 -14.44 16.61 4.81
CA ARG A 217 -14.65 17.41 3.60
C ARG A 217 -15.50 16.72 2.55
N SER A 218 -15.55 15.39 2.54
CA SER A 218 -16.41 14.59 1.66
C SER A 218 -17.76 14.25 2.30
N GLY A 219 -18.10 14.86 3.45
CA GLY A 219 -19.35 14.64 4.16
C GLY A 219 -19.47 13.29 4.84
N ARG A 220 -18.34 12.61 5.12
CA ARG A 220 -18.26 11.32 5.80
C ARG A 220 -17.78 11.48 7.24
N THR A 221 -18.24 10.59 8.12
CA THR A 221 -17.82 10.57 9.53
C THR A 221 -16.74 9.52 9.73
N ALA A 222 -15.64 9.88 10.40
CA ALA A 222 -14.52 8.96 10.61
C ALA A 222 -14.89 7.74 11.46
N ASP A 223 -15.86 7.87 12.35
CA ASP A 223 -16.33 6.79 13.23
C ASP A 223 -17.05 5.66 12.48
N ASP A 224 -17.44 5.89 11.22
CA ASP A 224 -18.04 4.88 10.36
C ASP A 224 -16.99 3.97 9.70
N PHE A 225 -15.69 4.25 9.86
CA PHE A 225 -14.62 3.57 9.16
C PHE A 225 -13.52 3.08 10.08
N GLU A 226 -12.89 1.99 9.69
CA GLU A 226 -11.73 1.48 10.43
C GLU A 226 -10.46 2.30 10.17
N ALA A 227 -9.71 2.59 11.22
CA ALA A 227 -8.39 3.20 11.09
C ALA A 227 -7.43 2.27 10.32
N VAL A 228 -6.62 2.83 9.43
CA VAL A 228 -5.62 2.08 8.64
C VAL A 228 -4.57 1.43 9.54
N LEU A 229 -4.17 2.14 10.61
CA LEU A 229 -3.21 1.71 11.61
C LEU A 229 -3.65 2.28 12.96
N ASP A 230 -3.48 1.50 14.03
CA ASP A 230 -3.82 1.94 15.37
C ASP A 230 -3.07 3.24 15.74
N GLY A 231 -3.80 4.23 16.22
CA GLY A 231 -3.26 5.54 16.58
C GLY A 231 -2.97 6.49 15.41
N ARG A 232 -3.46 6.19 14.20
CA ARG A 232 -3.37 7.07 13.03
C ARG A 232 -4.74 7.56 12.59
N ASP A 233 -4.86 8.85 12.32
CA ASP A 233 -6.07 9.50 11.79
C ASP A 233 -6.27 9.31 10.28
N LYS A 234 -6.01 8.10 9.79
CA LYS A 234 -6.22 7.68 8.42
C LYS A 234 -7.12 6.46 8.40
N TYR A 235 -8.13 6.45 7.57
CA TYR A 235 -9.24 5.49 7.60
C TYR A 235 -9.38 4.76 6.27
N THR A 236 -9.83 3.51 6.33
CA THR A 236 -10.12 2.67 5.17
C THR A 236 -11.57 2.86 4.75
N VAL A 237 -11.79 3.37 3.56
CA VAL A 237 -13.13 3.61 2.98
C VAL A 237 -13.34 2.61 1.84
N PRO A 238 -14.34 1.72 1.93
CA PRO A 238 -14.64 0.81 0.84
C PRO A 238 -15.00 1.56 -0.45
N ALA A 239 -14.44 1.15 -1.57
CA ALA A 239 -14.81 1.65 -2.88
C ALA A 239 -15.92 0.79 -3.49
N ARG A 240 -16.76 1.38 -4.34
CA ARG A 240 -17.72 0.61 -5.14
C ARG A 240 -16.95 -0.17 -6.19
N TRP A 241 -16.98 -1.48 -6.05
CA TRP A 241 -16.16 -2.37 -6.87
C TRP A 241 -16.92 -3.02 -8.01
N SER A 242 -18.25 -3.11 -7.91
CA SER A 242 -19.09 -3.65 -8.96
C SER A 242 -18.90 -2.90 -10.28
N GLY A 243 -18.54 -3.63 -11.34
CA GLY A 243 -18.24 -3.07 -12.66
C GLY A 243 -16.87 -2.40 -12.80
N THR A 244 -15.98 -2.49 -11.80
CA THR A 244 -14.57 -2.10 -11.98
C THR A 244 -13.85 -3.18 -12.80
N PRO A 245 -13.18 -2.84 -13.93
CA PRO A 245 -12.43 -3.81 -14.72
C PRO A 245 -11.23 -4.34 -13.94
N GLU A 246 -10.70 -5.50 -14.34
CA GLU A 246 -9.46 -6.06 -13.77
C GLU A 246 -8.23 -5.26 -14.20
N SER A 247 -8.28 -4.65 -15.37
CA SER A 247 -7.28 -3.71 -15.87
C SER A 247 -7.91 -2.71 -16.83
N ALA A 248 -7.23 -1.59 -17.07
CA ALA A 248 -7.63 -0.61 -18.06
C ALA A 248 -6.39 -0.03 -18.76
N PRO A 249 -6.47 0.30 -20.08
CA PRO A 249 -5.40 1.01 -20.76
C PRO A 249 -5.08 2.34 -20.05
N LEU A 250 -3.80 2.63 -19.82
CA LEU A 250 -3.39 3.90 -19.23
C LEU A 250 -3.63 5.04 -20.24
N GLY A 251 -4.51 5.98 -19.89
CA GLY A 251 -4.89 7.11 -20.71
C GLY A 251 -4.06 8.38 -20.46
N ALA A 252 -3.80 8.67 -19.18
CA ALA A 252 -3.06 9.84 -18.77
C ALA A 252 -2.45 9.66 -17.38
N VAL A 253 -1.39 10.43 -17.09
CA VAL A 253 -0.84 10.59 -15.74
C VAL A 253 -0.86 12.07 -15.38
N PHE A 254 -1.45 12.39 -14.23
CA PHE A 254 -1.44 13.74 -13.67
C PHE A 254 -0.56 13.78 -12.43
N THR A 255 0.44 14.67 -12.43
CA THR A 255 1.20 15.00 -11.23
C THR A 255 0.56 16.18 -10.53
N LEU A 256 0.09 15.95 -9.29
CA LEU A 256 -0.56 17.00 -8.51
C LEU A 256 0.47 17.98 -7.95
N ALA A 257 0.28 19.25 -8.26
CA ALA A 257 1.01 20.38 -7.69
C ALA A 257 0.03 21.26 -6.89
N SER A 258 0.54 21.88 -5.82
CA SER A 258 -0.20 22.91 -5.10
C SER A 258 0.00 24.23 -5.80
N ALA A 259 -1.06 24.85 -6.21
CA ALA A 259 -1.03 26.26 -6.59
C ALA A 259 -0.76 27.11 -5.34
N GLY A 260 -0.09 28.24 -5.50
CA GLY A 260 0.13 29.19 -4.40
C GLY A 260 -1.20 29.63 -3.76
N GLU A 261 -1.13 30.25 -2.58
CA GLU A 261 -2.31 30.69 -1.81
C GLU A 261 -3.20 31.66 -2.60
N ASP A 262 -2.62 32.44 -3.51
CA ASP A 262 -3.31 33.42 -4.37
C ASP A 262 -3.85 32.81 -5.68
N ALA A 263 -3.70 31.51 -5.90
CA ALA A 263 -4.16 30.90 -7.15
C ALA A 263 -5.68 30.88 -7.23
N ALA A 264 -6.20 31.49 -8.29
CA ALA A 264 -7.62 31.63 -8.56
C ALA A 264 -8.07 30.79 -9.78
N ARG A 265 -7.36 29.71 -10.08
CA ARG A 265 -7.70 28.83 -11.21
C ARG A 265 -7.08 27.44 -11.06
N VAL A 266 -7.70 26.47 -11.71
CA VAL A 266 -7.11 25.16 -12.03
C VAL A 266 -6.34 25.28 -13.33
N ALA A 267 -5.09 24.77 -13.37
CA ALA A 267 -4.27 24.76 -14.57
C ALA A 267 -3.74 23.36 -14.86
N ILE A 268 -3.81 22.95 -16.13
CA ILE A 268 -3.27 21.69 -16.62
C ILE A 268 -2.19 22.01 -17.65
N ARG A 269 -0.99 21.52 -17.39
CA ARG A 269 0.18 21.73 -18.25
C ARG A 269 0.75 20.39 -18.69
N ARG A 270 0.93 20.21 -19.98
CA ARG A 270 1.59 19.00 -20.51
C ARG A 270 3.07 19.00 -20.12
N LEU A 271 3.53 17.91 -19.48
CA LEU A 271 4.94 17.63 -19.28
C LEU A 271 5.50 16.85 -20.48
N ARG A 272 6.77 17.11 -20.85
CA ARG A 272 7.40 16.46 -22.00
C ARG A 272 8.85 16.07 -21.69
N GLY A 273 9.36 15.07 -22.43
CA GLY A 273 10.77 14.67 -22.33
C GLY A 273 11.20 14.39 -20.88
N ALA A 274 12.26 15.06 -20.44
CA ALA A 274 12.84 14.86 -19.11
C ALA A 274 11.89 15.23 -17.96
N GLU A 275 11.03 16.25 -18.13
CA GLU A 275 10.05 16.61 -17.09
C GLU A 275 9.06 15.46 -16.82
N ALA A 276 8.48 14.89 -17.90
CA ALA A 276 7.55 13.78 -17.80
C ALA A 276 8.20 12.53 -17.20
N LEU A 277 9.42 12.22 -17.65
CA LEU A 277 10.19 11.08 -17.13
C LEU A 277 10.51 11.24 -15.64
N ASN A 278 10.99 12.42 -15.25
CA ASN A 278 11.29 12.72 -13.85
C ASN A 278 10.03 12.65 -12.97
N ALA A 279 8.87 13.07 -13.47
CA ALA A 279 7.61 12.96 -12.77
C ALA A 279 7.24 11.51 -12.46
N LEU A 280 7.44 10.58 -13.40
CA LEU A 280 7.22 9.14 -13.15
C LEU A 280 8.22 8.56 -12.16
N ILE A 281 9.51 8.80 -12.37
CA ILE A 281 10.59 8.23 -11.54
C ILE A 281 10.49 8.75 -10.10
N ALA A 282 10.26 10.05 -9.91
CA ALA A 282 10.13 10.63 -8.57
C ALA A 282 8.92 10.11 -7.79
N ASN A 283 7.91 9.62 -8.50
CA ASN A 283 6.69 9.06 -7.91
C ASN A 283 6.63 7.53 -7.99
N THR A 284 7.75 6.86 -8.26
CA THR A 284 7.81 5.40 -8.13
C THR A 284 7.53 4.97 -6.69
N TYR A 285 6.58 4.06 -6.50
CA TYR A 285 6.27 3.53 -5.17
C TYR A 285 7.47 2.80 -4.59
N ARG A 286 7.90 3.20 -3.39
CA ARG A 286 9.13 2.66 -2.80
C ARG A 286 10.33 2.75 -3.75
N GLY A 287 10.49 3.84 -4.51
CA GLY A 287 11.51 4.01 -5.54
C GLY A 287 12.94 3.68 -5.10
N ARG A 288 13.23 3.82 -3.79
CA ARG A 288 14.49 3.37 -3.19
C ARG A 288 14.76 1.85 -3.36
N TYR A 289 13.74 1.04 -3.64
CA TYR A 289 13.90 -0.40 -3.87
C TYR A 289 14.39 -0.73 -5.29
N VAL A 290 14.21 0.17 -6.24
CA VAL A 290 14.57 -0.07 -7.67
C VAL A 290 16.01 -0.54 -7.81
N ALA A 291 16.96 0.18 -7.19
CA ALA A 291 18.38 -0.14 -7.29
C ALA A 291 18.78 -1.43 -6.53
N THR A 292 17.96 -1.85 -5.56
CA THR A 292 18.29 -2.98 -4.67
C THR A 292 17.61 -4.27 -5.09
N LEU A 293 16.36 -4.20 -5.56
CA LEU A 293 15.50 -5.34 -5.84
C LEU A 293 15.16 -5.51 -7.30
N GLY A 294 15.13 -4.40 -8.04
CA GLY A 294 14.76 -4.35 -9.44
C GLY A 294 15.95 -4.22 -10.35
N ASP A 295 15.66 -4.25 -11.63
CA ASP A 295 16.59 -3.83 -12.68
C ASP A 295 16.35 -2.34 -12.99
N SER A 296 17.29 -1.49 -12.57
CA SER A 296 17.20 -0.05 -12.82
C SER A 296 17.10 0.30 -14.31
N ARG A 297 17.76 -0.48 -15.18
CA ARG A 297 17.69 -0.29 -16.65
C ARG A 297 16.28 -0.59 -17.17
N ARG A 298 15.70 -1.70 -16.73
CA ARG A 298 14.34 -2.08 -17.07
C ARG A 298 13.32 -1.05 -16.57
N HIS A 299 13.50 -0.56 -15.33
CA HIS A 299 12.66 0.48 -14.75
C HIS A 299 12.71 1.79 -15.57
N TRP A 300 13.91 2.21 -15.98
CA TRP A 300 14.10 3.38 -16.85
C TRP A 300 13.46 3.17 -18.22
N ALA A 301 13.70 2.04 -18.87
CA ALA A 301 13.13 1.71 -20.17
C ALA A 301 11.60 1.72 -20.14
N ALA A 302 10.98 1.06 -19.15
CA ALA A 302 9.53 1.07 -18.94
C ALA A 302 8.98 2.49 -18.73
N SER A 303 9.69 3.33 -17.95
CA SER A 303 9.28 4.71 -17.73
C SER A 303 9.36 5.54 -19.01
N LEU A 304 10.37 5.34 -19.86
CA LEU A 304 10.51 5.99 -21.17
C LEU A 304 9.39 5.55 -22.11
N ASP A 305 9.08 4.26 -22.15
CA ASP A 305 7.99 3.69 -22.98
C ASP A 305 6.63 4.29 -22.59
N ILE A 306 6.38 4.49 -21.29
CA ILE A 306 5.16 5.13 -20.82
C ILE A 306 5.11 6.59 -21.30
N VAL A 307 6.19 7.37 -21.10
CA VAL A 307 6.23 8.80 -21.50
C VAL A 307 6.08 8.97 -23.02
N ALA A 308 6.56 7.98 -23.80
CA ALA A 308 6.41 8.00 -25.25
C ALA A 308 4.97 7.73 -25.72
N LYS A 309 4.18 6.97 -24.96
CA LYS A 309 2.85 6.50 -25.36
C LYS A 309 1.71 7.19 -24.62
N VAL A 310 1.96 7.68 -23.41
CA VAL A 310 0.94 8.21 -22.51
C VAL A 310 1.23 9.66 -22.17
N PRO A 311 0.23 10.55 -22.29
CA PRO A 311 0.37 11.93 -21.87
C PRO A 311 0.59 12.04 -20.34
N VAL A 312 1.57 12.87 -19.98
CA VAL A 312 1.86 13.22 -18.59
C VAL A 312 1.59 14.72 -18.41
N PHE A 313 0.82 15.06 -17.39
CA PHE A 313 0.43 16.43 -17.10
C PHE A 313 0.81 16.83 -15.69
N GLU A 314 1.02 18.11 -15.48
CA GLU A 314 0.98 18.74 -14.17
C GLU A 314 -0.41 19.35 -13.98
N LEU A 315 -1.06 18.99 -12.88
CA LEU A 315 -2.35 19.54 -12.44
C LEU A 315 -2.09 20.44 -11.25
N GLU A 316 -2.09 21.73 -11.50
CA GLU A 316 -1.96 22.76 -10.48
C GLU A 316 -3.34 23.25 -10.06
N ARG A 317 -3.60 23.25 -8.75
CA ARG A 317 -4.91 23.64 -8.23
C ARG A 317 -4.81 24.30 -6.84
N PRO A 318 -5.71 25.24 -6.52
CA PRO A 318 -5.85 25.73 -5.17
C PRO A 318 -6.22 24.59 -4.19
N TRP A 319 -5.68 24.65 -3.00
CA TRP A 319 -5.95 23.64 -1.97
C TRP A 319 -7.15 24.06 -1.10
N SER A 320 -8.34 24.19 -1.72
CA SER A 320 -9.58 24.52 -1.04
C SER A 320 -10.72 23.63 -1.55
N PRO A 321 -11.67 23.24 -0.68
CA PRO A 321 -12.89 22.51 -1.09
C PRO A 321 -13.69 23.21 -2.20
N ASP A 322 -13.67 24.55 -2.24
CA ASP A 322 -14.39 25.36 -3.24
C ASP A 322 -13.91 25.06 -4.68
N TRP A 323 -12.67 24.54 -4.83
CA TRP A 323 -12.08 24.21 -6.11
C TRP A 323 -12.23 22.75 -6.52
N PHE A 324 -12.85 21.90 -5.68
CA PHE A 324 -12.95 20.48 -5.99
C PHE A 324 -13.78 20.23 -7.25
N ALA A 325 -14.98 20.80 -7.34
CA ALA A 325 -15.83 20.65 -8.53
C ALA A 325 -15.12 21.14 -9.80
N ALA A 326 -14.56 22.34 -9.76
CA ALA A 326 -13.83 22.93 -10.89
C ALA A 326 -12.59 22.09 -11.29
N THR A 327 -11.92 21.43 -10.32
CA THR A 327 -10.79 20.55 -10.60
C THR A 327 -11.24 19.30 -11.38
N LEU A 328 -12.36 18.68 -10.96
CA LEU A 328 -12.89 17.51 -11.65
C LEU A 328 -13.35 17.87 -13.05
N ASP A 329 -14.09 18.97 -13.19
CA ASP A 329 -14.60 19.47 -14.49
C ASP A 329 -13.44 19.76 -15.46
N ALA A 330 -12.38 20.40 -14.97
CA ALA A 330 -11.19 20.70 -15.77
C ALA A 330 -10.49 19.44 -16.26
N VAL A 331 -10.33 18.43 -15.41
CA VAL A 331 -9.70 17.15 -15.79
C VAL A 331 -10.57 16.40 -16.81
N GLU A 332 -11.87 16.30 -16.58
CA GLU A 332 -12.80 15.63 -17.51
C GLU A 332 -12.85 16.32 -18.87
N ALA A 333 -12.98 17.65 -18.89
CA ALA A 333 -12.98 18.44 -20.13
C ALA A 333 -11.66 18.26 -20.90
N HIS A 334 -10.53 18.25 -20.18
CA HIS A 334 -9.21 18.07 -20.81
C HIS A 334 -9.08 16.69 -21.46
N LEU A 335 -9.52 15.62 -20.78
CA LEU A 335 -9.49 14.26 -21.31
C LEU A 335 -10.44 14.04 -22.50
N HIS A 336 -11.56 14.76 -22.56
CA HIS A 336 -12.49 14.70 -23.70
C HIS A 336 -11.97 15.50 -24.90
N GLY A 337 -11.23 16.59 -24.66
CA GLY A 337 -10.67 17.44 -25.73
C GLY A 337 -9.46 16.83 -26.44
N ASP A 338 -8.68 15.99 -25.76
CA ASP A 338 -7.53 15.27 -26.33
C ASP A 338 -7.92 13.99 -27.12
N ALA A 339 -9.21 13.64 -27.17
CA ALA A 339 -9.73 12.47 -27.87
C ALA A 339 -10.15 12.75 -29.34
N GLY A 340 -9.89 13.98 -29.84
CA GLY A 340 -10.22 14.46 -31.21
C GLY A 340 -9.05 14.41 -32.19
#